data_16b866608903168186f5603edefb1762
#
_entry.id   16b866608903168186f5603edefb1762
#
_cell.length_a   1.000
_cell.length_b   1.000
_cell.length_c   1.000
_cell.angle_alpha   90.00
_cell.angle_beta   90.00
_cell.angle_gamma   90.00
#
_symmetry.space_group_name_H-M   'P 1'
#
loop_
_entity.id
_entity.type
_entity.pdbx_description
1 polymer ?
#
loop_
_entity_poly.entity_id
_entity_poly.type
_entity_poly.pdbx_seq_one_letter_code
_entity_poly.pdbx_strand_id
1 'polypeptide(L)'
;MIVFPRTDIFDLCKIRTAKFWPLLRQELSRTAGAGSQAKDLGSPLWAASYTTAPARLRDAQAIEAALISLNGSVGSFLAYDTRRPFPAAHADGNFADTAQIAALDAENAFHLTLGGLPQGFTLSAGDYLGFSFGPKPSRALHIVTIGGVAGANGEIPLTVSPWVRPGTLVGAAVTLKRAPCEMSLDGAPPEPSPEGMVASTNSFSAVQIF
;
A
#
# COMPACT_ATOMS: atom_id res chain seq x y z
N MET A 1 -15.67 -20.22 6.68
CA MET A 1 -14.33 -20.45 6.07
C MET A 1 -13.64 -19.10 5.94
N ILE A 2 -12.38 -18.98 6.38
CA ILE A 2 -11.59 -17.74 6.21
C ILE A 2 -11.02 -17.77 4.79
N VAL A 3 -11.20 -16.67 4.05
CA VAL A 3 -10.69 -16.49 2.69
C VAL A 3 -9.57 -15.45 2.73
N PHE A 4 -8.45 -15.73 2.07
CA PHE A 4 -7.32 -14.84 1.93
C PHE A 4 -7.21 -14.27 0.51
N PRO A 5 -6.77 -13.00 0.34
CA PRO A 5 -6.46 -12.04 1.40
C PRO A 5 -7.72 -11.58 2.14
N ARG A 6 -7.63 -11.40 3.46
CA ARG A 6 -8.73 -10.84 4.25
C ARG A 6 -8.92 -9.35 3.93
N THR A 7 -10.16 -8.94 3.72
CA THR A 7 -10.52 -7.56 3.38
C THR A 7 -11.12 -6.78 4.56
N ASP A 8 -11.50 -7.49 5.63
CA ASP A 8 -12.23 -6.96 6.78
C ASP A 8 -11.34 -6.48 7.94
N ILE A 9 -10.03 -6.76 7.90
CA ILE A 9 -9.09 -6.42 9.00
C ILE A 9 -9.09 -4.93 9.31
N PHE A 10 -9.07 -4.06 8.29
CA PHE A 10 -8.99 -2.62 8.50
C PHE A 10 -10.30 -2.01 9.02
N ASP A 11 -11.43 -2.54 8.61
CA ASP A 11 -12.74 -2.11 9.11
C ASP A 11 -12.90 -2.49 10.58
N LEU A 12 -12.38 -3.66 10.98
CA LEU A 12 -12.41 -4.14 12.35
C LEU A 12 -11.42 -3.38 13.25
N CYS A 13 -10.19 -3.15 12.75
CA CYS A 13 -9.07 -2.68 13.59
C CYS A 13 -9.12 -1.20 13.95
N LYS A 14 -9.89 -0.35 13.27
CA LYS A 14 -9.96 1.11 13.54
C LYS A 14 -8.58 1.71 13.81
N ILE A 15 -7.72 1.73 12.81
CA ILE A 15 -6.32 2.14 12.93
C ILE A 15 -6.22 3.60 13.42
N ARG A 16 -5.50 3.83 14.52
CA ARG A 16 -5.18 5.15 15.08
C ARG A 16 -3.87 5.70 14.54
N THR A 17 -2.85 4.84 14.48
CA THR A 17 -1.52 5.22 14.03
C THR A 17 -1.07 4.25 12.95
N ALA A 18 -0.60 4.79 11.84
CA ALA A 18 0.00 4.02 10.77
C ALA A 18 1.37 4.60 10.43
N LYS A 19 2.37 3.73 10.37
CA LYS A 19 3.63 3.98 9.67
C LYS A 19 3.61 3.10 8.44
N PHE A 20 3.93 3.68 7.29
CA PHE A 20 3.89 2.99 6.01
C PHE A 20 5.06 3.49 5.17
N TRP A 21 5.97 2.59 4.77
CA TRP A 21 7.22 2.97 4.11
C TRP A 21 7.69 1.89 3.13
N PRO A 22 8.48 2.28 2.10
CA PRO A 22 9.11 1.30 1.22
C PRO A 22 10.27 0.62 1.95
N LEU A 23 10.28 -0.70 1.98
CA LEU A 23 11.37 -1.54 2.43
C LEU A 23 12.33 -1.75 1.27
N LEU A 24 13.41 -0.97 1.24
CA LEU A 24 14.44 -1.06 0.22
C LEU A 24 15.31 -2.30 0.46
N ARG A 25 15.48 -3.11 -0.55
CA ARG A 25 16.30 -4.33 -0.52
C ARG A 25 17.65 -4.05 -1.16
N GLN A 26 18.50 -3.29 -0.46
CA GLN A 26 19.76 -2.80 -0.97
C GLN A 26 20.94 -3.28 -0.12
N GLU A 27 22.04 -3.62 -0.77
CA GLU A 27 23.33 -3.84 -0.14
C GLU A 27 24.18 -2.59 -0.31
N LEU A 28 24.70 -2.08 0.79
CA LEU A 28 25.60 -0.91 0.82
C LEU A 28 26.98 -1.34 1.21
N SER A 29 27.95 -1.19 0.30
CA SER A 29 29.37 -1.39 0.55
C SER A 29 30.08 -0.04 0.66
N ARG A 30 30.86 0.14 1.74
CA ARG A 30 31.67 1.32 1.96
C ARG A 30 33.15 0.98 1.79
N THR A 31 33.83 1.73 0.94
CA THR A 31 35.28 1.58 0.72
C THR A 31 36.05 2.43 1.71
N ALA A 32 37.28 2.03 2.03
CA ALA A 32 38.18 2.78 2.92
C ALA A 32 38.48 4.21 2.43
N GLY A 33 38.31 4.50 1.14
CA GLY A 33 38.49 5.82 0.53
C GLY A 33 37.21 6.69 0.51
N ALA A 34 36.30 6.50 1.46
CA ALA A 34 35.00 7.24 1.57
C ALA A 34 34.04 7.08 0.41
N GLY A 35 34.28 6.20 -0.56
CA GLY A 35 33.31 5.83 -1.59
C GLY A 35 32.25 4.91 -1.03
N SER A 36 31.00 5.05 -1.49
CA SER A 36 29.93 4.09 -1.21
C SER A 36 29.37 3.54 -2.52
N GLN A 37 29.17 2.24 -2.55
CA GLN A 37 28.49 1.55 -3.66
C GLN A 37 27.25 0.90 -3.11
N ALA A 38 26.10 1.20 -3.72
CA ALA A 38 24.83 0.58 -3.41
C ALA A 38 24.41 -0.34 -4.56
N LYS A 39 24.01 -1.56 -4.22
CA LYS A 39 23.44 -2.52 -5.16
C LYS A 39 22.01 -2.83 -4.76
N ASP A 40 21.11 -2.72 -5.70
CA ASP A 40 19.72 -3.13 -5.52
C ASP A 40 19.62 -4.65 -5.64
N LEU A 41 19.11 -5.31 -4.59
CA LEU A 41 18.97 -6.78 -4.52
C LEU A 41 17.61 -7.25 -4.99
N GLY A 42 16.68 -6.34 -5.23
CA GLY A 42 15.36 -6.66 -5.74
C GLY A 42 14.36 -5.54 -5.52
N SER A 43 13.19 -5.69 -6.14
CA SER A 43 12.10 -4.72 -6.01
C SER A 43 11.80 -4.38 -4.56
N PRO A 44 11.66 -3.10 -4.23
CA PRO A 44 11.17 -2.68 -2.93
C PRO A 44 9.81 -3.29 -2.61
N LEU A 45 9.59 -3.60 -1.35
CA LEU A 45 8.30 -4.01 -0.79
C LEU A 45 7.76 -2.87 0.06
N TRP A 46 6.48 -2.90 0.37
CA TRP A 46 5.91 -2.02 1.37
C TRP A 46 5.95 -2.68 2.74
N ALA A 47 6.40 -1.94 3.74
CA ALA A 47 6.32 -2.33 5.14
C ALA A 47 5.41 -1.37 5.89
N ALA A 48 4.70 -1.87 6.88
CA ALA A 48 3.78 -1.09 7.68
C ALA A 48 3.83 -1.50 9.15
N SER A 49 3.57 -0.53 10.02
CA SER A 49 3.29 -0.76 11.44
C SER A 49 2.03 -0.01 11.81
N TYR A 50 1.11 -0.70 12.45
CA TYR A 50 -0.20 -0.20 12.80
C TYR A 50 -0.45 -0.31 14.28
N THR A 51 -1.13 0.69 14.84
CA THR A 51 -1.67 0.65 16.19
C THR A 51 -3.15 0.99 16.14
N THR A 52 -3.99 0.16 16.74
CA THR A 52 -5.44 0.37 16.78
C THR A 52 -5.81 1.50 17.75
N ALA A 53 -6.97 2.08 17.57
CA ALA A 53 -7.56 2.93 18.58
C ALA A 53 -7.88 2.10 19.84
N PRO A 54 -7.86 2.72 21.03
CA PRO A 54 -8.33 2.07 22.25
C PRO A 54 -9.75 1.52 22.05
N ALA A 55 -9.92 0.25 22.30
CA ALA A 55 -11.18 -0.45 22.17
C ALA A 55 -11.59 -1.08 23.49
N ARG A 56 -12.90 -1.23 23.71
CA ARG A 56 -13.40 -1.98 24.86
C ARG A 56 -12.88 -3.42 24.79
N LEU A 57 -12.70 -4.04 25.95
CA LEU A 57 -12.10 -5.37 26.07
C LEU A 57 -12.68 -6.38 25.05
N ARG A 58 -14.00 -6.42 24.89
CA ARG A 58 -14.67 -7.33 23.95
C ARG A 58 -14.27 -7.08 22.49
N ASP A 59 -14.22 -5.80 22.10
CA ASP A 59 -13.85 -5.42 20.72
C ASP A 59 -12.35 -5.65 20.49
N ALA A 60 -11.52 -5.37 21.49
CA ALA A 60 -10.08 -5.66 21.46
C ALA A 60 -9.79 -7.16 21.30
N GLN A 61 -10.52 -8.02 22.01
CA GLN A 61 -10.44 -9.48 21.86
C GLN A 61 -10.86 -9.93 20.45
N ALA A 62 -11.86 -9.30 19.84
CA ALA A 62 -12.26 -9.61 18.47
C ALA A 62 -11.17 -9.23 17.45
N ILE A 63 -10.51 -8.08 17.65
CA ILE A 63 -9.38 -7.64 16.82
C ILE A 63 -8.21 -8.63 16.96
N GLU A 64 -7.86 -8.98 18.20
CA GLU A 64 -6.78 -9.94 18.48
C GLU A 64 -7.06 -11.29 17.84
N ALA A 65 -8.26 -11.83 18.00
CA ALA A 65 -8.67 -13.08 17.37
C ALA A 65 -8.61 -13.02 15.83
N ALA A 66 -8.97 -11.87 15.25
CA ALA A 66 -8.87 -11.66 13.81
C ALA A 66 -7.41 -11.64 13.32
N LEU A 67 -6.51 -11.00 14.06
CA LEU A 67 -5.08 -10.98 13.74
C LEU A 67 -4.43 -12.35 13.95
N ILE A 68 -4.77 -13.06 15.03
CA ILE A 68 -4.29 -14.42 15.29
C ILE A 68 -4.76 -15.38 14.18
N SER A 69 -5.97 -15.18 13.64
CA SER A 69 -6.50 -16.03 12.57
C SER A 69 -5.72 -15.94 11.24
N LEU A 70 -4.84 -14.95 11.09
CA LEU A 70 -3.88 -14.89 9.97
C LEU A 70 -2.78 -15.94 10.09
N ASN A 71 -2.65 -16.60 11.24
CA ASN A 71 -1.64 -17.61 11.49
C ASN A 71 -0.21 -17.11 11.19
N GLY A 72 0.12 -15.94 11.74
CA GLY A 72 1.40 -15.28 11.53
C GLY A 72 1.58 -14.81 10.08
N SER A 73 2.69 -15.19 9.48
CA SER A 73 3.03 -14.78 8.10
C SER A 73 2.39 -15.65 7.01
N VAL A 74 1.54 -16.65 7.37
CA VAL A 74 0.93 -17.56 6.40
C VAL A 74 -0.31 -16.94 5.74
N GLY A 75 -1.15 -16.29 6.53
CA GLY A 75 -2.33 -15.61 6.02
C GLY A 75 -2.03 -14.19 5.58
N SER A 76 -2.82 -13.70 4.64
CA SER A 76 -2.66 -12.36 4.09
C SER A 76 -3.92 -11.51 4.27
N PHE A 77 -3.73 -10.21 4.20
CA PHE A 77 -4.81 -9.23 4.28
C PHE A 77 -4.50 -8.01 3.40
N LEU A 78 -5.55 -7.27 3.04
CA LEU A 78 -5.40 -6.03 2.30
C LEU A 78 -5.15 -4.87 3.26
N ALA A 79 -4.06 -4.15 3.03
CA ALA A 79 -3.63 -3.02 3.83
C ALA A 79 -3.41 -1.78 2.95
N TYR A 80 -3.65 -0.60 3.52
CA TYR A 80 -3.38 0.68 2.87
C TYR A 80 -2.87 1.70 3.89
N ASP A 81 -2.30 2.81 3.40
CA ASP A 81 -1.89 3.92 4.29
C ASP A 81 -3.12 4.72 4.72
N THR A 82 -3.55 4.52 5.97
CA THR A 82 -4.72 5.20 6.53
C THR A 82 -4.57 6.71 6.65
N ARG A 83 -3.35 7.23 6.56
CA ARG A 83 -3.08 8.68 6.56
C ARG A 83 -3.41 9.33 5.22
N ARG A 84 -3.44 8.52 4.14
CA ARG A 84 -3.65 8.97 2.76
C ARG A 84 -4.60 8.03 2.02
N PRO A 85 -5.86 7.96 2.46
CA PRO A 85 -6.83 7.03 1.89
C PRO A 85 -7.30 7.46 0.49
N PHE A 86 -7.10 8.73 0.13
CA PHE A 86 -7.53 9.33 -1.14
C PHE A 86 -6.43 10.27 -1.67
N PRO A 87 -6.42 10.57 -2.98
CA PRO A 87 -5.56 11.61 -3.54
C PRO A 87 -5.77 12.95 -2.84
N ALA A 88 -4.67 13.69 -2.62
CA ALA A 88 -4.69 14.92 -1.83
C ALA A 88 -5.66 15.98 -2.39
N ALA A 89 -5.76 16.09 -3.72
CA ALA A 89 -6.68 17.01 -4.38
C ALA A 89 -8.16 16.60 -4.27
N HIS A 90 -8.44 15.35 -3.86
CA HIS A 90 -9.76 14.74 -3.77
C HIS A 90 -9.96 14.08 -2.40
N ALA A 91 -9.58 14.79 -1.33
CA ALA A 91 -9.52 14.25 0.03
C ALA A 91 -10.89 13.80 0.59
N ASP A 92 -11.99 14.28 0.01
CA ASP A 92 -13.36 13.84 0.33
C ASP A 92 -13.70 12.44 -0.21
N GLY A 93 -12.85 11.89 -1.10
CA GLY A 93 -13.08 10.61 -1.76
C GLY A 93 -14.27 10.58 -2.72
N ASN A 94 -14.84 11.74 -3.05
CA ASN A 94 -16.02 11.84 -3.90
C ASN A 94 -15.65 11.93 -5.40
N PHE A 95 -15.12 10.85 -5.94
CA PHE A 95 -14.82 10.70 -7.37
C PHE A 95 -15.09 9.27 -7.83
N ALA A 96 -15.27 9.06 -9.13
CA ALA A 96 -15.36 7.72 -9.69
C ALA A 96 -13.94 7.12 -9.80
N ASP A 97 -13.74 5.91 -9.26
CA ASP A 97 -12.45 5.20 -9.33
C ASP A 97 -12.40 4.39 -10.63
N THR A 98 -12.33 5.09 -11.77
CA THR A 98 -12.37 4.53 -13.13
C THR A 98 -11.00 4.54 -13.82
N ALA A 99 -9.94 4.85 -13.07
CA ALA A 99 -8.60 4.92 -13.60
C ALA A 99 -8.13 3.58 -14.17
N GLN A 100 -7.39 3.63 -15.25
CA GLN A 100 -6.72 2.49 -15.86
C GLN A 100 -5.34 2.88 -16.36
N ILE A 101 -4.47 1.91 -16.56
CA ILE A 101 -3.16 2.13 -17.17
C ILE A 101 -3.38 2.38 -18.67
N ALA A 102 -3.14 3.60 -19.16
CA ALA A 102 -3.24 3.95 -20.57
C ALA A 102 -1.95 3.62 -21.33
N ALA A 103 -0.79 3.86 -20.73
CA ALA A 103 0.50 3.52 -21.32
C ALA A 103 1.55 3.20 -20.25
N LEU A 104 2.52 2.40 -20.63
CA LEU A 104 3.74 2.09 -19.88
C LEU A 104 4.94 2.53 -20.71
N ASP A 105 5.93 3.14 -20.04
CA ASP A 105 7.17 3.52 -20.67
C ASP A 105 8.11 2.30 -20.72
N ALA A 106 8.53 1.91 -21.94
CA ALA A 106 9.40 0.76 -22.15
C ALA A 106 10.86 1.03 -21.73
N GLU A 107 11.27 2.31 -21.73
CA GLU A 107 12.65 2.71 -21.41
C GLU A 107 12.80 3.08 -19.93
N ASN A 108 11.71 3.52 -19.28
CA ASN A 108 11.74 3.93 -17.89
C ASN A 108 10.58 3.34 -17.10
N ALA A 109 10.85 2.28 -16.36
CA ALA A 109 9.85 1.59 -15.54
C ALA A 109 9.25 2.44 -14.39
N PHE A 110 9.76 3.63 -14.12
CA PHE A 110 9.16 4.57 -13.15
C PHE A 110 8.06 5.43 -13.77
N HIS A 111 7.93 5.42 -15.11
CA HIS A 111 6.93 6.23 -15.80
C HIS A 111 5.74 5.37 -16.23
N LEU A 112 4.55 5.90 -16.01
CA LEU A 112 3.30 5.35 -16.53
C LEU A 112 2.31 6.47 -16.83
N THR A 113 1.36 6.22 -17.71
CA THR A 113 0.24 7.12 -17.97
C THR A 113 -1.04 6.45 -17.51
N LEU A 114 -1.79 7.14 -16.65
CA LEU A 114 -3.15 6.77 -16.31
C LEU A 114 -4.13 7.38 -17.31
N GLY A 115 -5.22 6.68 -17.57
CA GLY A 115 -6.34 7.14 -18.37
C GLY A 115 -7.67 6.84 -17.68
N GLY A 116 -8.78 7.25 -18.31
CA GLY A 116 -10.13 7.03 -17.79
C GLY A 116 -10.52 8.00 -16.66
N LEU A 117 -9.76 9.07 -16.48
CA LEU A 117 -9.99 10.09 -15.47
C LEU A 117 -10.75 11.29 -16.06
N PRO A 118 -11.58 11.99 -15.28
CA PRO A 118 -12.21 13.22 -15.75
C PRO A 118 -11.16 14.31 -16.01
N GLN A 119 -11.40 15.15 -17.01
CA GLN A 119 -10.55 16.31 -17.29
C GLN A 119 -10.38 17.17 -16.03
N GLY A 120 -9.15 17.58 -15.75
CA GLY A 120 -8.81 18.37 -14.58
C GLY A 120 -8.61 17.56 -13.30
N PHE A 121 -8.76 16.22 -13.34
CA PHE A 121 -8.43 15.38 -12.20
C PHE A 121 -6.94 15.52 -11.87
N THR A 122 -6.62 15.71 -10.60
CA THR A 122 -5.25 15.99 -10.18
C THR A 122 -4.72 14.86 -9.29
N LEU A 123 -3.52 14.39 -9.60
CA LEU A 123 -2.72 13.52 -8.74
C LEU A 123 -1.45 14.26 -8.34
N SER A 124 -1.15 14.27 -7.05
CA SER A 124 -0.03 14.99 -6.46
C SER A 124 1.06 14.03 -5.98
N ALA A 125 2.27 14.55 -5.82
CA ALA A 125 3.34 13.77 -5.16
C ALA A 125 2.88 13.33 -3.76
N GLY A 126 3.04 12.05 -3.47
CA GLY A 126 2.59 11.43 -2.23
C GLY A 126 1.26 10.70 -2.31
N ASP A 127 0.50 10.82 -3.40
CA ASP A 127 -0.71 10.04 -3.62
C ASP A 127 -0.35 8.58 -3.94
N TYR A 128 -1.25 7.68 -3.58
CA TYR A 128 -1.08 6.25 -3.84
C TYR A 128 -1.94 5.79 -5.02
N LEU A 129 -1.44 4.81 -5.72
CA LEU A 129 -2.16 4.08 -6.74
C LEU A 129 -1.82 2.59 -6.65
N GLY A 130 -2.81 1.74 -6.88
CA GLY A 130 -2.65 0.29 -6.84
C GLY A 130 -3.31 -0.37 -8.03
N PHE A 131 -2.70 -1.44 -8.52
CA PHE A 131 -3.25 -2.25 -9.61
C PHE A 131 -2.77 -3.71 -9.48
N SER A 132 -3.42 -4.59 -10.23
CA SER A 132 -3.01 -5.99 -10.29
C SER A 132 -2.06 -6.22 -11.46
N PHE A 133 -1.08 -7.11 -11.29
CA PHE A 133 -0.10 -7.47 -12.30
C PHE A 133 0.19 -8.98 -12.27
N GLY A 134 0.76 -9.48 -13.36
CA GLY A 134 1.17 -10.87 -13.49
C GLY A 134 0.03 -11.85 -13.81
N PRO A 135 0.35 -13.09 -14.15
CA PRO A 135 -0.63 -14.12 -14.50
C PRO A 135 -1.44 -14.59 -13.29
N LYS A 136 -0.84 -14.54 -12.10
CA LYS A 136 -1.49 -14.71 -10.82
C LYS A 136 -1.67 -13.31 -10.25
N PRO A 137 -2.88 -12.74 -10.22
CA PRO A 137 -3.06 -11.32 -9.96
C PRO A 137 -2.54 -10.94 -8.57
N SER A 138 -1.29 -10.49 -8.54
CA SER A 138 -0.67 -9.88 -7.37
C SER A 138 -0.94 -8.38 -7.34
N ARG A 139 -1.01 -7.77 -6.16
CA ARG A 139 -1.30 -6.35 -6.03
C ARG A 139 -0.04 -5.53 -5.91
N ALA A 140 0.20 -4.67 -6.90
CA ALA A 140 1.23 -3.63 -6.84
C ALA A 140 0.67 -2.37 -6.19
N LEU A 141 1.47 -1.75 -5.35
CA LEU A 141 1.20 -0.43 -4.77
C LEU A 141 2.35 0.50 -5.08
N HIS A 142 2.02 1.67 -5.55
CA HIS A 142 2.98 2.71 -5.91
C HIS A 142 2.60 4.04 -5.28
N ILE A 143 3.60 4.84 -4.94
CA ILE A 143 3.43 6.24 -4.56
C ILE A 143 3.81 7.12 -5.76
N VAL A 144 3.01 8.13 -6.02
CA VAL A 144 3.31 9.15 -7.03
C VAL A 144 4.45 10.02 -6.54
N THR A 145 5.53 10.12 -7.30
CA THR A 145 6.66 11.00 -7.01
C THR A 145 6.60 12.30 -7.81
N ILE A 146 6.11 12.22 -9.06
CA ILE A 146 5.78 13.39 -9.87
C ILE A 146 4.36 13.20 -10.36
N GLY A 147 3.48 14.10 -9.94
CA GLY A 147 2.07 14.11 -10.28
C GLY A 147 1.77 14.96 -11.52
N GLY A 148 0.48 15.08 -11.82
CA GLY A 148 0.00 15.86 -12.95
C GLY A 148 -1.49 16.13 -12.88
N VAL A 149 -2.02 16.72 -13.94
CA VAL A 149 -3.44 17.03 -14.13
C VAL A 149 -3.93 16.34 -15.40
N ALA A 150 -5.09 15.72 -15.33
CA ALA A 150 -5.71 15.05 -16.47
C ALA A 150 -6.02 16.05 -17.59
N GLY A 151 -5.51 15.74 -18.77
CA GLY A 151 -5.81 16.49 -19.99
C GLY A 151 -7.25 16.31 -20.47
N ALA A 152 -7.58 16.90 -21.61
CA ALA A 152 -8.89 16.75 -22.24
C ALA A 152 -9.21 15.30 -22.65
N ASN A 153 -8.18 14.48 -22.89
CA ASN A 153 -8.29 13.05 -23.17
C ASN A 153 -8.45 12.18 -21.90
N GLY A 154 -8.43 12.78 -20.72
CA GLY A 154 -8.52 12.06 -19.44
C GLY A 154 -7.24 11.31 -19.04
N GLU A 155 -6.10 11.68 -19.60
CA GLU A 155 -4.81 11.04 -19.33
C GLU A 155 -3.91 11.92 -18.45
N ILE A 156 -3.12 11.24 -17.58
CA ILE A 156 -2.12 11.86 -16.71
C ILE A 156 -0.83 11.07 -16.83
N PRO A 157 0.27 11.65 -17.33
CA PRO A 157 1.60 11.05 -17.21
C PRO A 157 2.10 11.23 -15.77
N LEU A 158 2.63 10.15 -15.18
CA LEU A 158 3.08 10.10 -13.79
C LEU A 158 4.46 9.46 -13.67
N THR A 159 5.20 9.88 -12.65
CA THR A 159 6.37 9.13 -12.17
C THR A 159 6.02 8.51 -10.82
N VAL A 160 6.32 7.23 -10.66
CA VAL A 160 5.93 6.45 -9.48
C VAL A 160 7.13 5.75 -8.83
N SER A 161 6.99 5.40 -7.58
CA SER A 161 7.93 4.57 -6.82
C SER A 161 7.15 3.56 -5.97
N PRO A 162 7.58 2.29 -5.87
CA PRO A 162 8.63 1.61 -6.64
C PRO A 162 8.36 1.62 -8.16
N TRP A 163 9.33 1.16 -8.95
CA TRP A 163 9.15 1.00 -10.40
C TRP A 163 8.04 -0.01 -10.75
N VAL A 164 7.40 0.20 -11.89
CA VAL A 164 6.32 -0.66 -12.38
C VAL A 164 6.86 -2.04 -12.71
N ARG A 165 6.24 -3.06 -12.15
CA ARG A 165 6.73 -4.44 -12.26
C ARG A 165 6.45 -5.05 -13.63
N PRO A 166 7.33 -5.93 -14.13
CA PRO A 166 7.06 -6.72 -15.33
C PRO A 166 5.76 -7.52 -15.17
N GLY A 167 5.03 -7.66 -16.26
CA GLY A 167 3.72 -8.32 -16.27
C GLY A 167 2.54 -7.40 -15.96
N THR A 168 2.80 -6.11 -15.77
CA THR A 168 1.75 -5.08 -15.76
C THR A 168 1.22 -4.89 -17.16
N LEU A 169 -0.10 -4.83 -17.32
CA LEU A 169 -0.77 -4.72 -18.61
C LEU A 169 -1.39 -3.33 -18.80
N VAL A 170 -1.30 -2.81 -20.02
CA VAL A 170 -2.12 -1.67 -20.43
C VAL A 170 -3.60 -2.07 -20.36
N GLY A 171 -4.45 -1.16 -19.89
CA GLY A 171 -5.85 -1.43 -19.61
C GLY A 171 -6.13 -2.01 -18.22
N ALA A 172 -5.10 -2.32 -17.42
CA ALA A 172 -5.32 -2.76 -16.05
C ALA A 172 -6.00 -1.67 -15.23
N ALA A 173 -7.07 -2.05 -14.49
CA ALA A 173 -7.78 -1.15 -13.60
C ALA A 173 -6.87 -0.69 -12.47
N VAL A 174 -6.90 0.61 -12.18
CA VAL A 174 -6.12 1.25 -11.13
C VAL A 174 -7.04 1.73 -10.02
N THR A 175 -6.70 1.39 -8.79
CA THR A 175 -7.41 1.82 -7.59
C THR A 175 -6.70 3.02 -6.99
N LEU A 176 -7.41 4.14 -6.86
CA LEU A 176 -6.94 5.37 -6.22
C LEU A 176 -7.56 5.58 -4.84
N LYS A 177 -8.70 4.96 -4.57
CA LYS A 177 -9.36 5.00 -3.27
C LYS A 177 -8.83 3.90 -2.37
N ARG A 178 -8.19 4.29 -1.23
CA ARG A 178 -7.62 3.33 -0.27
C ARG A 178 -6.79 2.28 -1.00
N ALA A 179 -5.92 2.73 -1.92
CA ALA A 179 -5.11 1.84 -2.76
C ALA A 179 -4.43 0.75 -1.91
N PRO A 180 -4.86 -0.51 -2.01
CA PRO A 180 -4.38 -1.56 -1.11
C PRO A 180 -3.20 -2.30 -1.71
N CYS A 181 -2.34 -2.83 -0.81
CA CYS A 181 -1.44 -3.92 -1.14
C CYS A 181 -1.76 -5.14 -0.29
N GLU A 182 -1.39 -6.30 -0.75
CA GLU A 182 -1.50 -7.53 0.02
C GLU A 182 -0.30 -7.65 0.96
N MET A 183 -0.57 -7.83 2.25
CA MET A 183 0.44 -7.94 3.30
C MET A 183 0.24 -9.19 4.15
N SER A 184 1.33 -9.71 4.68
CA SER A 184 1.34 -10.68 5.78
C SER A 184 1.92 -10.04 7.04
N LEU A 185 1.61 -10.62 8.20
CA LEU A 185 2.23 -10.18 9.46
C LEU A 185 3.75 -10.43 9.41
N ASP A 186 4.52 -9.49 9.93
CA ASP A 186 5.99 -9.55 9.98
C ASP A 186 6.46 -10.34 11.22
N GLY A 187 6.10 -11.62 11.24
CA GLY A 187 6.60 -12.62 12.18
C GLY A 187 6.23 -12.46 13.66
N ALA A 188 6.04 -11.25 14.15
CA ALA A 188 5.67 -11.01 15.53
C ALA A 188 4.14 -11.17 15.75
N PRO A 189 3.71 -11.80 16.84
CA PRO A 189 2.30 -11.83 17.20
C PRO A 189 1.82 -10.39 17.49
N PRO A 190 0.49 -10.12 17.37
CA PRO A 190 -0.07 -8.86 17.80
C PRO A 190 0.27 -8.58 19.27
N GLU A 191 0.72 -7.37 19.55
CA GLU A 191 1.03 -6.96 20.92
C GLU A 191 -0.16 -6.20 21.52
N PRO A 192 -0.97 -6.84 22.38
CA PRO A 192 -2.01 -6.17 23.12
C PRO A 192 -1.38 -5.31 24.22
N SER A 193 -1.77 -4.06 24.29
CA SER A 193 -1.37 -3.14 25.37
C SER A 193 -2.61 -2.66 26.12
N PRO A 194 -2.78 -3.03 27.40
CA PRO A 194 -3.91 -2.55 28.19
C PRO A 194 -3.78 -1.05 28.47
N GLU A 195 -4.81 -0.30 28.14
CA GLU A 195 -4.96 1.11 28.51
C GLU A 195 -5.98 1.23 29.64
N GLY A 196 -5.53 1.01 30.88
CA GLY A 196 -6.39 0.98 32.07
C GLY A 196 -7.22 -0.32 32.18
N MET A 197 -8.25 -0.31 33.00
CA MET A 197 -9.03 -1.52 33.32
C MET A 197 -10.06 -1.92 32.25
N VAL A 198 -10.33 -1.09 31.26
CA VAL A 198 -11.51 -1.25 30.37
C VAL A 198 -11.17 -1.16 28.87
N ALA A 199 -9.99 -0.69 28.51
CA ALA A 199 -9.59 -0.50 27.12
C ALA A 199 -8.25 -1.18 26.81
N SER A 200 -8.08 -1.57 25.56
CA SER A 200 -6.83 -2.14 25.06
C SER A 200 -6.56 -1.66 23.63
N THR A 201 -5.30 -1.50 23.30
CA THR A 201 -4.82 -1.27 21.93
C THR A 201 -4.06 -2.49 21.44
N ASN A 202 -4.04 -2.72 20.14
CA ASN A 202 -3.23 -3.75 19.52
C ASN A 202 -2.24 -3.09 18.54
N SER A 203 -0.99 -3.53 18.58
CA SER A 203 0.03 -3.12 17.63
C SER A 203 0.51 -4.33 16.82
N PHE A 204 0.72 -4.14 15.54
CA PHE A 204 1.22 -5.18 14.64
C PHE A 204 1.99 -4.58 13.47
N SER A 205 2.94 -5.34 12.96
CA SER A 205 3.72 -4.99 11.77
C SER A 205 3.42 -5.96 10.64
N ALA A 206 3.53 -5.47 9.42
CA ALA A 206 3.24 -6.24 8.22
C ALA A 206 4.16 -5.86 7.06
N VAL A 207 4.41 -6.81 6.18
CA VAL A 207 5.22 -6.64 4.96
C VAL A 207 4.42 -7.13 3.77
N GLN A 208 4.57 -6.41 2.65
CA GLN A 208 3.94 -6.75 1.37
C GLN A 208 4.43 -8.11 0.87
N ILE A 209 3.50 -8.88 0.33
CA ILE A 209 3.75 -10.17 -0.33
C ILE A 209 3.18 -10.17 -1.76
N PHE A 210 3.61 -11.13 -2.59
CA PHE A 210 3.15 -11.34 -3.97
C PHE A 210 2.87 -12.81 -4.27
#